data_b57ddbcbde3677f4e4b7b45a1b12ab07
#
_entry.id   b57ddbcbde3677f4e4b7b45a1b12ab07
#
_cell.length_a   1.000
_cell.length_b   1.000
_cell.length_c   1.000
_cell.angle_alpha   90.00
_cell.angle_beta   90.00
_cell.angle_gamma   90.00
#
_symmetry.space_group_name_H-M   'P 1'
#
loop_
_entity.id
_entity.type
_entity.pdbx_description
1 polymer ?
#
loop_
_entity_poly.entity_id
_entity_poly.type
_entity_poly.pdbx_seq_one_letter_code
_entity_poly.pdbx_strand_id
1 'polypeptide(L)'
;MESHPHHHYSSSLHRVITRRAVLSAAVGSAGTALLAACGAQGAKGHSESSTGSSPASSPSVSPFTSPSESPAAQTASATPTGSPSASKAASASPAAARPSVESSPESLRCLVNKMRPFGQKDWAPSDLVDFEGQQLRAEAAQAARTMMDAAKAEGVTLTVSSAYRSYAVQQQTYQHWVSVNGQKAADQLSARPGYSEHQTGLAIDFSSPEGCRLEECYEDTRAGRWLAKNAQNYGFILRFPKGQQAVTGYLFEPWHYRYLGKDLTARYVASGANTLEEFLGTGAAPDYAS
;
A
#
# COMPACT_ATOMS: atom_id res chain seq x y z
N MET A 1 32.97 46.18 -16.46
CA MET A 1 33.11 45.61 -15.12
C MET A 1 31.70 45.15 -14.70
N GLU A 2 31.33 43.96 -15.11
CA GLU A 2 30.02 43.36 -14.77
C GLU A 2 30.25 42.17 -13.90
N SER A 3 29.69 42.22 -12.70
CA SER A 3 29.80 41.21 -11.67
C SER A 3 28.67 40.18 -11.88
N HIS A 4 29.04 38.95 -12.18
CA HIS A 4 28.08 37.82 -12.19
C HIS A 4 27.83 37.30 -10.78
N PRO A 5 26.57 37.03 -10.39
CA PRO A 5 26.28 36.37 -9.13
C PRO A 5 26.43 34.84 -9.28
N HIS A 6 27.19 34.26 -8.37
CA HIS A 6 27.33 32.81 -8.22
C HIS A 6 26.01 32.20 -7.65
N HIS A 7 25.38 31.34 -8.44
CA HIS A 7 24.32 30.46 -7.96
C HIS A 7 24.91 29.33 -7.12
N HIS A 8 24.67 29.37 -5.82
CA HIS A 8 24.91 28.24 -4.93
C HIS A 8 23.82 27.17 -5.16
N TYR A 9 24.23 26.05 -5.73
CA TYR A 9 23.44 24.83 -5.80
C TYR A 9 23.41 24.20 -4.41
N SER A 10 22.30 24.35 -3.70
CA SER A 10 22.04 23.67 -2.43
C SER A 10 21.67 22.23 -2.74
N SER A 11 22.61 21.32 -2.48
CA SER A 11 22.38 19.87 -2.54
C SER A 11 21.46 19.48 -1.40
N SER A 12 20.18 19.32 -1.65
CA SER A 12 19.25 18.69 -0.73
C SER A 12 19.62 17.21 -0.55
N LEU A 13 20.29 16.91 0.54
CA LEU A 13 20.46 15.56 1.04
C LEU A 13 19.07 14.98 1.36
N HIS A 14 18.52 14.19 0.46
CA HIS A 14 17.40 13.33 0.76
C HIS A 14 17.87 12.27 1.75
N ARG A 15 17.63 12.51 3.03
CA ARG A 15 17.73 11.45 4.04
C ARG A 15 16.65 10.42 3.70
N VAL A 16 17.07 9.25 3.26
CA VAL A 16 16.22 8.07 3.18
C VAL A 16 15.73 7.77 4.59
N ILE A 17 14.47 8.07 4.86
CA ILE A 17 13.81 7.75 6.13
C ILE A 17 13.46 6.27 6.08
N THR A 18 14.33 5.46 6.66
CA THR A 18 14.08 4.02 6.80
C THR A 18 12.97 3.82 7.84
N ARG A 19 11.81 3.36 7.41
CA ARG A 19 10.71 2.95 8.27
C ARG A 19 11.09 1.63 8.97
N ARG A 20 11.85 1.70 10.07
CA ARG A 20 12.11 0.50 10.86
C ARG A 20 10.80 0.03 11.52
N ALA A 21 10.50 -1.24 11.32
CA ALA A 21 9.31 -1.92 11.78
C ALA A 21 8.97 -1.63 13.25
N VAL A 22 7.74 -1.16 13.48
CA VAL A 22 7.15 -1.11 14.82
C VAL A 22 6.58 -2.49 15.11
N LEU A 23 7.25 -3.23 15.97
CA LEU A 23 6.70 -4.45 16.54
C LEU A 23 5.48 -4.09 17.38
N SER A 24 4.34 -4.68 17.06
CA SER A 24 3.14 -4.63 17.88
C SER A 24 3.43 -5.28 19.22
N ALA A 25 3.47 -4.49 20.28
CA ALA A 25 3.47 -5.03 21.64
C ALA A 25 2.05 -5.54 21.93
N ALA A 26 1.87 -6.86 21.90
CA ALA A 26 0.70 -7.51 22.43
C ALA A 26 0.72 -7.35 23.95
N VAL A 27 -0.23 -6.63 24.52
CA VAL A 27 -0.48 -6.58 25.96
C VAL A 27 -1.12 -7.91 26.35
N GLY A 28 -0.27 -8.83 26.84
CA GLY A 28 -0.71 -10.04 27.50
C GLY A 28 -1.12 -9.73 28.93
N SER A 29 -2.39 -9.91 29.24
CA SER A 29 -2.91 -9.86 30.61
C SER A 29 -2.33 -10.97 31.44
N ALA A 30 -1.67 -10.61 32.54
CA ALA A 30 -1.15 -11.51 33.56
C ALA A 30 -2.32 -12.13 34.36
N GLY A 31 -2.49 -13.43 34.23
CA GLY A 31 -3.25 -14.26 35.16
C GLY A 31 -2.30 -14.95 36.11
N THR A 32 -2.31 -14.54 37.37
CA THR A 32 -1.63 -15.20 38.47
C THR A 32 -2.31 -16.53 38.79
N ALA A 33 -1.52 -17.62 38.82
CA ALA A 33 -1.84 -18.80 39.60
C ALA A 33 -0.53 -19.37 40.19
N LEU A 34 -0.41 -19.24 41.50
CA LEU A 34 0.51 -20.01 42.32
C LEU A 34 0.07 -21.50 42.30
N LEU A 35 1.01 -22.41 42.27
CA LEU A 35 1.07 -23.54 43.18
C LEU A 35 2.40 -24.29 43.05
N ALA A 36 2.86 -24.70 44.21
CA ALA A 36 4.18 -25.17 44.60
C ALA A 36 4.46 -26.64 44.26
N ALA A 37 5.73 -26.95 44.33
CA ALA A 37 6.39 -28.08 45.01
C ALA A 37 6.95 -29.24 44.17
N CYS A 38 8.28 -29.37 44.39
CA CYS A 38 9.08 -30.60 44.71
C CYS A 38 9.43 -31.63 43.66
N GLY A 39 10.74 -31.88 43.60
CA GLY A 39 11.39 -33.22 43.44
C GLY A 39 12.39 -33.28 42.30
N ALA A 40 13.60 -33.06 42.50
CA ALA A 40 14.82 -33.78 42.80
C ALA A 40 15.28 -34.85 41.78
N GLN A 41 16.60 -34.71 41.40
CA GLN A 41 17.60 -35.76 41.00
C GLN A 41 17.42 -36.37 39.62
N GLY A 42 18.42 -36.58 38.80
CA GLY A 42 19.87 -36.55 38.88
C GLY A 42 20.48 -37.18 37.64
N ALA A 43 21.77 -36.90 37.48
CA ALA A 43 22.83 -37.69 36.83
C ALA A 43 22.98 -37.72 35.30
N LYS A 44 24.05 -37.03 34.84
CA LYS A 44 25.32 -37.53 34.25
C LYS A 44 25.26 -38.28 32.90
N GLY A 45 26.00 -37.73 31.93
CA GLY A 45 27.02 -38.55 31.30
C GLY A 45 27.28 -38.22 29.80
N HIS A 46 28.52 -37.73 29.54
CA HIS A 46 29.41 -37.92 28.39
C HIS A 46 28.98 -37.42 27.02
N SER A 47 29.59 -36.37 26.47
CA SER A 47 30.88 -36.33 25.74
C SER A 47 31.01 -37.36 24.62
N GLU A 48 31.04 -36.88 23.36
CA GLU A 48 32.20 -37.05 22.52
C GLU A 48 32.05 -36.29 21.17
N SER A 49 33.18 -35.74 20.78
CA SER A 49 33.52 -35.05 19.54
C SER A 49 33.54 -36.03 18.34
N SER A 50 33.27 -35.55 17.14
CA SER A 50 34.14 -35.85 16.01
C SER A 50 33.98 -34.86 14.87
N THR A 51 35.11 -34.38 14.50
CA THR A 51 35.59 -33.61 13.36
C THR A 51 35.28 -34.26 12.01
N GLY A 52 35.07 -33.43 10.95
CA GLY A 52 35.06 -33.94 9.57
C GLY A 52 34.85 -32.86 8.54
N SER A 53 35.89 -32.20 8.16
CA SER A 53 36.44 -31.62 6.91
C SER A 53 35.53 -31.48 5.68
N SER A 54 35.59 -30.24 5.12
CA SER A 54 35.33 -29.92 3.70
C SER A 54 36.14 -30.74 2.70
N PRO A 55 35.77 -30.78 1.41
CA PRO A 55 36.29 -29.72 0.54
C PRO A 55 35.37 -29.22 -0.59
N ALA A 56 35.80 -28.11 -1.12
CA ALA A 56 35.33 -27.33 -2.26
C ALA A 56 35.40 -28.08 -3.61
N SER A 57 34.51 -27.68 -4.53
CA SER A 57 34.82 -27.72 -5.96
C SER A 57 33.92 -26.76 -6.72
N SER A 58 34.48 -25.65 -7.24
CA SER A 58 33.98 -24.91 -8.41
C SER A 58 34.46 -25.61 -9.68
N PRO A 59 33.76 -25.47 -10.79
CA PRO A 59 34.41 -24.99 -12.00
C PRO A 59 33.56 -23.91 -12.71
N SER A 60 34.16 -22.81 -13.01
CA SER A 60 34.85 -22.45 -14.27
C SER A 60 33.96 -22.02 -15.43
N VAL A 61 34.13 -20.78 -15.76
CA VAL A 61 33.61 -19.95 -16.87
C VAL A 61 34.02 -20.49 -18.27
N SER A 62 33.20 -20.20 -19.28
CA SER A 62 33.68 -19.64 -20.54
C SER A 62 32.53 -19.16 -21.44
N PRO A 63 32.82 -18.15 -22.32
CA PRO A 63 31.83 -17.29 -22.97
C PRO A 63 31.50 -17.76 -24.38
N PHE A 64 30.33 -17.41 -24.90
CA PHE A 64 30.09 -17.49 -26.35
C PHE A 64 29.54 -16.17 -26.91
N THR A 65 30.23 -15.73 -27.87
CA THR A 65 30.24 -14.63 -28.80
C THR A 65 28.91 -14.40 -29.53
N SER A 66 28.63 -13.09 -29.75
CA SER A 66 27.73 -12.60 -30.81
C SER A 66 28.25 -12.94 -32.21
N PRO A 67 27.38 -12.96 -33.21
CA PRO A 67 27.63 -12.07 -34.33
C PRO A 67 26.45 -11.20 -34.74
N SER A 68 26.84 -9.99 -35.08
CA SER A 68 26.22 -8.96 -35.89
C SER A 68 25.98 -9.47 -37.30
N GLU A 69 24.81 -9.14 -37.90
CA GLU A 69 24.76 -8.73 -39.30
C GLU A 69 23.37 -8.16 -39.62
N SER A 70 23.41 -6.95 -40.15
CA SER A 70 22.37 -6.27 -40.92
C SER A 70 22.68 -6.44 -42.40
N PRO A 71 21.67 -6.52 -43.28
CA PRO A 71 21.71 -5.56 -44.37
C PRO A 71 20.37 -4.96 -44.81
N ALA A 72 20.43 -3.67 -44.99
CA ALA A 72 20.03 -2.83 -46.14
C ALA A 72 18.67 -3.03 -46.84
N ALA A 73 17.91 -1.97 -46.76
CA ALA A 73 17.17 -1.19 -47.78
C ALA A 73 16.61 -1.88 -49.04
N GLN A 74 15.34 -1.73 -49.25
CA GLN A 74 14.79 -1.44 -50.56
C GLN A 74 13.54 -0.53 -50.48
N THR A 75 13.65 0.57 -51.15
CA THR A 75 12.63 1.55 -51.53
C THR A 75 11.66 0.99 -52.53
N ALA A 76 10.36 1.20 -52.35
CA ALA A 76 9.41 1.29 -53.45
C ALA A 76 8.26 2.24 -53.10
N SER A 77 8.21 3.29 -53.84
CA SER A 77 7.17 4.32 -53.93
C SER A 77 5.96 3.77 -54.68
N ALA A 78 4.77 3.95 -54.12
CA ALA A 78 3.53 4.01 -54.91
C ALA A 78 2.40 4.65 -54.11
N THR A 79 2.05 5.87 -54.48
CA THR A 79 0.73 6.48 -54.21
C THR A 79 -0.26 5.94 -55.25
N PRO A 80 -1.52 5.63 -54.88
CA PRO A 80 -2.57 6.49 -55.37
C PRO A 80 -3.72 6.77 -54.34
N THR A 81 -4.08 8.02 -54.33
CA THR A 81 -5.40 8.65 -54.31
C THR A 81 -6.63 7.77 -54.07
N GLY A 82 -7.33 8.07 -52.96
CA GLY A 82 -8.66 7.60 -52.64
C GLY A 82 -9.25 8.37 -51.46
N SER A 83 -10.03 9.39 -51.78
CA SER A 83 -10.86 10.21 -50.85
C SER A 83 -12.23 9.59 -50.65
N PRO A 84 -13.13 10.09 -49.82
CA PRO A 84 -13.18 9.91 -48.36
C PRO A 84 -14.37 9.03 -47.98
N SER A 85 -14.17 8.11 -47.08
CA SER A 85 -15.29 7.43 -46.46
C SER A 85 -15.54 8.00 -45.07
N ALA A 86 -16.76 8.47 -44.92
CA ALA A 86 -17.29 9.11 -43.73
C ALA A 86 -16.93 8.33 -42.45
N SER A 87 -16.15 8.97 -41.63
CA SER A 87 -15.89 8.52 -40.26
C SER A 87 -17.19 8.63 -39.49
N LYS A 88 -17.79 7.46 -39.23
CA LYS A 88 -18.90 7.33 -38.28
C LYS A 88 -18.38 7.76 -36.92
N ALA A 89 -18.75 8.96 -36.50
CA ALA A 89 -18.49 9.44 -35.17
C ALA A 89 -19.02 8.40 -34.19
N ALA A 90 -18.12 7.71 -33.51
CA ALA A 90 -18.47 6.91 -32.34
C ALA A 90 -19.08 7.88 -31.35
N SER A 91 -20.40 7.75 -31.17
CA SER A 91 -21.12 8.45 -30.09
C SER A 91 -20.46 8.09 -28.79
N ALA A 92 -19.69 9.02 -28.22
CA ALA A 92 -19.17 8.89 -26.86
C ALA A 92 -20.39 8.74 -25.95
N SER A 93 -20.53 7.56 -25.36
CA SER A 93 -21.49 7.33 -24.29
C SER A 93 -21.30 8.43 -23.25
N PRO A 94 -22.35 9.08 -22.75
CA PRO A 94 -22.17 10.15 -21.77
C PRO A 94 -21.37 9.60 -20.59
N ALA A 95 -20.20 10.18 -20.35
CA ALA A 95 -19.37 9.84 -19.19
C ALA A 95 -20.27 9.90 -17.96
N ALA A 96 -20.50 8.75 -17.33
CA ALA A 96 -21.35 8.67 -16.15
C ALA A 96 -20.85 9.70 -15.15
N ALA A 97 -21.73 10.60 -14.70
CA ALA A 97 -21.38 11.68 -13.79
C ALA A 97 -20.57 11.13 -12.60
N ARG A 98 -19.47 11.80 -12.27
CA ARG A 98 -18.63 11.40 -11.12
C ARG A 98 -19.51 11.35 -9.87
N PRO A 99 -19.38 10.32 -9.01
CA PRO A 99 -20.14 10.28 -7.78
C PRO A 99 -19.68 11.39 -6.84
N SER A 100 -20.61 11.98 -6.11
CA SER A 100 -20.28 12.93 -5.05
C SER A 100 -19.78 12.20 -3.80
N VAL A 101 -18.88 12.87 -3.04
CA VAL A 101 -18.52 12.44 -1.69
C VAL A 101 -19.76 12.46 -0.79
N GLU A 102 -19.81 11.52 0.16
CA GLU A 102 -20.83 11.50 1.22
C GLU A 102 -20.19 11.79 2.57
N SER A 103 -20.91 12.56 3.40
CA SER A 103 -20.45 12.92 4.74
C SER A 103 -20.69 11.82 5.77
N SER A 104 -21.61 10.86 5.50
CA SER A 104 -21.84 9.73 6.39
C SER A 104 -20.59 8.84 6.42
N PRO A 105 -20.01 8.57 7.59
CA PRO A 105 -18.84 7.70 7.71
C PRO A 105 -19.14 6.23 7.39
N GLU A 106 -20.39 5.84 7.32
CA GLU A 106 -20.83 4.50 6.94
C GLU A 106 -20.82 4.28 5.43
N SER A 107 -20.82 5.35 4.65
CA SER A 107 -20.85 5.25 3.19
C SER A 107 -19.52 4.78 2.63
N LEU A 108 -19.55 3.93 1.59
CA LEU A 108 -18.37 3.60 0.79
C LEU A 108 -17.77 4.82 0.08
N ARG A 109 -18.57 5.89 -0.11
CA ARG A 109 -18.13 7.18 -0.68
C ARG A 109 -17.68 8.18 0.38
N CYS A 110 -17.58 7.77 1.65
CA CYS A 110 -16.95 8.58 2.68
C CYS A 110 -15.47 8.76 2.36
N LEU A 111 -15.02 9.99 2.26
CA LEU A 111 -13.62 10.35 2.09
C LEU A 111 -13.10 10.96 3.38
N VAL A 112 -12.17 10.28 3.99
CA VAL A 112 -11.40 10.76 5.15
C VAL A 112 -9.98 11.05 4.70
N ASN A 113 -9.52 12.28 4.87
CA ASN A 113 -8.18 12.72 4.52
C ASN A 113 -7.80 13.95 5.37
N LYS A 114 -6.66 14.58 5.10
CA LYS A 114 -6.16 15.73 5.88
C LYS A 114 -7.09 16.94 5.90
N MET A 115 -7.94 17.10 4.91
CA MET A 115 -8.92 18.19 4.82
C MET A 115 -10.32 17.78 5.31
N ARG A 116 -10.54 16.48 5.55
CA ARG A 116 -11.85 15.89 5.85
C ARG A 116 -11.75 14.92 7.01
N PRO A 117 -11.75 15.42 8.27
CA PRO A 117 -11.77 14.54 9.44
C PRO A 117 -13.15 13.92 9.64
N PHE A 118 -13.21 12.92 10.52
CA PHE A 118 -14.49 12.47 11.06
C PHE A 118 -15.17 13.60 11.84
N GLY A 119 -16.46 13.82 11.59
CA GLY A 119 -17.27 14.77 12.34
C GLY A 119 -17.38 14.41 13.83
N GLN A 120 -17.54 13.11 14.11
CA GLN A 120 -17.42 12.52 15.45
C GLN A 120 -16.06 11.83 15.54
N LYS A 121 -15.16 12.35 16.37
CA LYS A 121 -13.76 11.92 16.42
C LYS A 121 -13.58 10.43 16.75
N ASP A 122 -14.39 9.90 17.65
CA ASP A 122 -14.32 8.51 18.14
C ASP A 122 -15.35 7.59 17.47
N TRP A 123 -15.91 8.02 16.33
CA TRP A 123 -16.82 7.19 15.55
C TRP A 123 -16.18 5.83 15.21
N ALA A 124 -16.97 4.78 15.28
CA ALA A 124 -16.59 3.41 14.91
C ALA A 124 -17.70 2.75 14.11
N PRO A 125 -17.37 1.93 13.09
CA PRO A 125 -18.39 1.14 12.39
C PRO A 125 -19.08 0.15 13.32
N SER A 126 -20.38 -0.04 13.09
CA SER A 126 -21.18 -1.00 13.86
C SER A 126 -21.08 -2.44 13.35
N ASP A 127 -20.56 -2.64 12.12
CA ASP A 127 -20.49 -3.90 11.38
C ASP A 127 -19.07 -4.47 11.30
N LEU A 128 -18.22 -4.17 12.29
CA LEU A 128 -16.87 -4.75 12.37
C LEU A 128 -16.92 -6.25 12.66
N VAL A 129 -16.14 -7.01 11.92
CA VAL A 129 -15.94 -8.45 12.10
C VAL A 129 -14.46 -8.79 12.20
N ASP A 130 -14.12 -9.91 12.81
CA ASP A 130 -12.76 -10.40 12.86
C ASP A 130 -12.24 -10.74 11.46
N PHE A 131 -11.03 -10.30 11.17
CA PHE A 131 -10.35 -10.50 9.90
C PHE A 131 -8.83 -10.62 10.11
N GLU A 132 -8.28 -11.82 9.94
CA GLU A 132 -6.82 -12.09 10.03
C GLU A 132 -6.17 -11.53 11.32
N GLY A 133 -6.86 -11.67 12.47
CA GLY A 133 -6.41 -11.13 13.77
C GLY A 133 -6.55 -9.61 13.91
N GLN A 134 -7.21 -8.97 12.97
CA GLN A 134 -7.60 -7.55 12.96
C GLN A 134 -9.12 -7.45 12.88
N GLN A 135 -9.66 -6.27 12.58
CA GLN A 135 -11.08 -6.07 12.31
C GLN A 135 -11.27 -5.29 11.01
N LEU A 136 -12.35 -5.59 10.30
CA LEU A 136 -12.84 -4.84 9.15
C LEU A 136 -14.37 -4.80 9.17
N ARG A 137 -14.96 -3.89 8.41
CA ARG A 137 -16.36 -3.94 8.09
C ARG A 137 -16.68 -5.24 7.35
N ALA A 138 -17.82 -5.83 7.64
CA ALA A 138 -18.19 -7.18 7.19
C ALA A 138 -18.05 -7.36 5.66
N GLU A 139 -18.53 -6.40 4.87
CA GLU A 139 -18.46 -6.45 3.41
C GLU A 139 -17.00 -6.39 2.91
N ALA A 140 -16.18 -5.49 3.46
CA ALA A 140 -14.78 -5.38 3.12
C ALA A 140 -13.99 -6.65 3.51
N ALA A 141 -14.28 -7.23 4.67
CA ALA A 141 -13.68 -8.48 5.13
C ALA A 141 -13.99 -9.65 4.19
N GLN A 142 -15.23 -9.78 3.75
CA GLN A 142 -15.63 -10.82 2.80
C GLN A 142 -14.91 -10.66 1.46
N ALA A 143 -14.87 -9.45 0.92
CA ALA A 143 -14.17 -9.14 -0.33
C ALA A 143 -12.67 -9.41 -0.22
N ALA A 144 -12.04 -9.02 0.90
CA ALA A 144 -10.63 -9.24 1.16
C ALA A 144 -10.29 -10.74 1.28
N ARG A 145 -11.11 -11.55 1.96
CA ARG A 145 -10.92 -13.02 2.01
C ARG A 145 -10.95 -13.61 0.61
N THR A 146 -11.95 -13.24 -0.20
CA THR A 146 -12.05 -13.71 -1.60
C THR A 146 -10.82 -13.31 -2.42
N MET A 147 -10.29 -12.10 -2.21
CA MET A 147 -9.09 -11.62 -2.87
C MET A 147 -7.84 -12.40 -2.43
N MET A 148 -7.69 -12.65 -1.13
CA MET A 148 -6.58 -13.42 -0.58
C MET A 148 -6.59 -14.87 -1.03
N ASP A 149 -7.77 -15.50 -1.12
CA ASP A 149 -7.93 -16.86 -1.66
C ASP A 149 -7.54 -16.94 -3.13
N ALA A 150 -7.92 -15.95 -3.93
CA ALA A 150 -7.52 -15.88 -5.33
C ALA A 150 -6.00 -15.70 -5.49
N ALA A 151 -5.38 -14.82 -4.71
CA ALA A 151 -3.93 -14.65 -4.69
C ALA A 151 -3.23 -15.97 -4.32
N LYS A 152 -3.73 -16.65 -3.29
CA LYS A 152 -3.21 -17.95 -2.84
C LYS A 152 -3.32 -19.04 -3.91
N ALA A 153 -4.41 -19.05 -4.68
CA ALA A 153 -4.58 -19.97 -5.81
C ALA A 153 -3.52 -19.76 -6.91
N GLU A 154 -3.03 -18.52 -7.04
CA GLU A 154 -1.93 -18.14 -7.94
C GLU A 154 -0.53 -18.27 -7.28
N GLY A 155 -0.45 -18.87 -6.09
CA GLY A 155 0.79 -19.06 -5.34
C GLY A 155 1.36 -17.77 -4.73
N VAL A 156 0.51 -16.76 -4.51
CA VAL A 156 0.88 -15.49 -3.88
C VAL A 156 0.28 -15.44 -2.47
N THR A 157 1.13 -15.28 -1.45
CA THR A 157 0.67 -15.16 -0.07
C THR A 157 0.49 -13.70 0.32
N LEU A 158 -0.74 -13.30 0.58
CA LEU A 158 -1.07 -12.02 1.20
C LEU A 158 -1.25 -12.21 2.70
N THR A 159 -0.71 -11.30 3.50
CA THR A 159 -0.94 -11.19 4.93
C THR A 159 -1.38 -9.78 5.28
N VAL A 160 -1.86 -9.55 6.50
CA VAL A 160 -2.38 -8.26 6.93
C VAL A 160 -1.48 -7.65 7.99
N SER A 161 -1.04 -6.42 7.77
CA SER A 161 -0.25 -5.64 8.73
C SER A 161 -1.12 -4.79 9.64
N SER A 162 -2.19 -4.21 9.08
CA SER A 162 -3.11 -3.32 9.80
C SER A 162 -4.45 -3.28 9.05
N ALA A 163 -5.54 -3.15 9.79
CA ALA A 163 -6.88 -2.95 9.23
C ALA A 163 -7.61 -1.87 10.03
N TYR A 164 -8.76 -2.14 10.65
CA TYR A 164 -9.44 -1.13 11.47
C TYR A 164 -8.52 -0.62 12.60
N ARG A 165 -8.48 0.69 12.77
CA ARG A 165 -7.85 1.35 13.92
C ARG A 165 -8.81 2.37 14.51
N SER A 166 -9.14 2.22 15.80
CA SER A 166 -9.93 3.22 16.51
C SER A 166 -9.19 4.56 16.64
N TYR A 167 -9.92 5.62 16.94
CA TYR A 167 -9.34 6.94 17.24
C TYR A 167 -8.21 6.85 18.27
N ALA A 168 -8.42 6.12 19.37
CA ALA A 168 -7.44 5.98 20.45
C ALA A 168 -6.17 5.26 19.99
N VAL A 169 -6.29 4.19 19.18
CA VAL A 169 -5.14 3.49 18.62
C VAL A 169 -4.40 4.38 17.62
N GLN A 170 -5.13 5.13 16.78
CA GLN A 170 -4.52 6.09 15.86
C GLN A 170 -3.76 7.19 16.59
N GLN A 171 -4.26 7.66 17.72
CA GLN A 171 -3.56 8.64 18.55
C GLN A 171 -2.19 8.12 19.02
N GLN A 172 -2.14 6.89 19.52
CA GLN A 172 -0.88 6.26 19.94
C GLN A 172 0.08 6.07 18.76
N THR A 173 -0.44 5.58 17.63
CA THR A 173 0.33 5.38 16.40
C THR A 173 0.94 6.70 15.90
N TYR A 174 0.14 7.76 15.84
CA TYR A 174 0.61 9.08 15.39
C TYR A 174 1.65 9.68 16.35
N GLN A 175 1.40 9.61 17.67
CA GLN A 175 2.35 10.09 18.68
C GLN A 175 3.69 9.36 18.60
N HIS A 176 3.68 8.05 18.34
CA HIS A 176 4.90 7.31 18.07
C HIS A 176 5.68 7.89 16.88
N TRP A 177 5.01 8.10 15.74
CA TRP A 177 5.65 8.68 14.56
C TRP A 177 6.19 10.10 14.81
N VAL A 178 5.46 10.92 15.57
CA VAL A 178 5.93 12.26 15.98
C VAL A 178 7.19 12.16 16.86
N SER A 179 7.23 11.23 17.80
CA SER A 179 8.38 11.06 18.70
C SER A 179 9.65 10.62 17.95
N VAL A 180 9.51 9.83 16.89
CA VAL A 180 10.64 9.29 16.09
C VAL A 180 11.11 10.27 15.01
N ASN A 181 10.18 10.95 14.33
CA ASN A 181 10.49 11.68 13.10
C ASN A 181 10.20 13.20 13.20
N GLY A 182 9.59 13.65 14.29
CA GLY A 182 9.02 15.00 14.39
C GLY A 182 7.69 15.13 13.63
N GLN A 183 6.90 16.14 13.98
CA GLN A 183 5.53 16.30 13.48
C GLN A 183 5.44 16.39 11.96
N LYS A 184 6.30 17.21 11.33
CA LYS A 184 6.28 17.43 9.87
C LYS A 184 6.47 16.15 9.08
N ALA A 185 7.39 15.27 9.51
CA ALA A 185 7.61 13.97 8.86
C ALA A 185 6.51 12.98 9.23
N ALA A 186 6.04 12.98 10.48
CA ALA A 186 4.92 12.13 10.91
C ALA A 186 3.65 12.40 10.10
N ASP A 187 3.35 13.66 9.77
CA ASP A 187 2.20 14.04 8.95
C ASP A 187 2.23 13.45 7.53
N GLN A 188 3.40 13.11 7.00
CA GLN A 188 3.55 12.47 5.69
C GLN A 188 3.44 10.93 5.76
N LEU A 189 3.64 10.36 6.94
CA LEU A 189 3.73 8.91 7.17
C LEU A 189 2.49 8.32 7.84
N SER A 190 1.74 9.12 8.57
CA SER A 190 0.59 8.67 9.37
C SER A 190 -0.42 9.78 9.53
N ALA A 191 -1.69 9.43 9.45
CA ALA A 191 -2.77 10.37 9.68
C ALA A 191 -2.82 10.82 11.15
N ARG A 192 -3.18 12.09 11.37
CA ARG A 192 -3.58 12.55 12.70
C ARG A 192 -4.83 11.81 13.17
N PRO A 193 -5.05 11.66 14.49
CA PRO A 193 -6.27 11.04 15.02
C PRO A 193 -7.53 11.72 14.50
N GLY A 194 -8.48 10.93 14.02
CA GLY A 194 -9.71 11.43 13.37
C GLY A 194 -9.56 11.75 11.88
N TYR A 195 -8.38 11.53 11.27
CA TYR A 195 -8.11 11.76 9.85
C TYR A 195 -7.65 10.48 9.12
N SER A 196 -7.70 9.32 9.78
CA SER A 196 -7.22 8.05 9.24
C SER A 196 -8.34 7.27 8.58
N GLU A 197 -8.12 6.79 7.35
CA GLU A 197 -9.06 5.87 6.68
C GLU A 197 -9.22 4.54 7.41
N HIS A 198 -8.22 4.09 8.17
CA HIS A 198 -8.35 2.87 8.98
C HIS A 198 -9.50 2.93 9.97
N GLN A 199 -9.90 4.12 10.41
CA GLN A 199 -11.05 4.29 11.30
C GLN A 199 -12.37 3.99 10.60
N THR A 200 -12.44 4.04 9.26
CA THR A 200 -13.62 3.63 8.49
C THR A 200 -13.89 2.13 8.54
N GLY A 201 -12.91 1.30 8.90
CA GLY A 201 -12.96 -0.14 8.74
C GLY A 201 -12.99 -0.62 7.28
N LEU A 202 -12.61 0.25 6.33
CA LEU A 202 -12.58 -0.02 4.89
C LEU A 202 -11.15 -0.01 4.31
N ALA A 203 -10.14 0.26 5.13
CA ALA A 203 -8.73 0.28 4.71
C ALA A 203 -7.97 -0.91 5.27
N ILE A 204 -7.07 -1.46 4.45
CA ILE A 204 -6.18 -2.58 4.79
C ILE A 204 -4.76 -2.22 4.37
N ASP A 205 -3.81 -2.45 5.26
CA ASP A 205 -2.39 -2.50 4.95
C ASP A 205 -1.99 -3.97 4.75
N PHE A 206 -1.74 -4.36 3.50
CA PHE A 206 -1.25 -5.70 3.19
C PHE A 206 0.24 -5.84 3.42
N SER A 207 0.66 -7.07 3.62
CA SER A 207 2.05 -7.51 3.70
C SER A 207 2.20 -8.90 3.10
N SER A 208 3.42 -9.42 3.11
CA SER A 208 3.71 -10.78 2.66
C SER A 208 4.92 -11.34 3.41
N PRO A 209 5.15 -12.66 3.37
CA PRO A 209 6.37 -13.27 3.89
C PRO A 209 7.65 -12.84 3.17
N GLU A 210 7.53 -12.20 2.01
CA GLU A 210 8.67 -11.77 1.19
C GLU A 210 9.43 -10.57 1.77
N GLY A 211 8.92 -9.95 2.83
CA GLY A 211 9.51 -8.75 3.43
C GLY A 211 8.91 -7.45 2.91
N CYS A 212 9.66 -6.34 3.01
CA CYS A 212 9.22 -4.99 2.60
C CYS A 212 7.90 -4.54 3.27
N ARG A 213 7.72 -4.90 4.53
CA ARG A 213 6.49 -4.58 5.27
C ARG A 213 6.38 -3.09 5.52
N LEU A 214 5.33 -2.45 4.98
CA LEU A 214 5.07 -1.01 5.09
C LEU A 214 6.25 -0.16 4.58
N GLU A 215 6.86 -0.60 3.49
CA GLU A 215 7.97 0.07 2.80
C GLU A 215 7.69 0.12 1.29
N GLU A 216 8.26 1.10 0.60
CA GLU A 216 8.03 1.29 -0.85
C GLU A 216 8.42 0.05 -1.67
N CYS A 217 9.46 -0.69 -1.24
CA CYS A 217 9.88 -1.92 -1.93
C CYS A 217 8.81 -3.02 -1.94
N TYR A 218 7.70 -2.87 -1.20
CA TYR A 218 6.57 -3.79 -1.29
C TYR A 218 5.98 -3.84 -2.71
N GLU A 219 6.08 -2.74 -3.49
CA GLU A 219 5.65 -2.71 -4.89
C GLU A 219 6.36 -3.77 -5.75
N ASP A 220 7.61 -4.13 -5.39
CA ASP A 220 8.45 -5.07 -6.12
C ASP A 220 8.31 -6.52 -5.66
N THR A 221 7.57 -6.80 -4.59
CA THR A 221 7.25 -8.16 -4.15
C THR A 221 6.23 -8.81 -5.09
N ARG A 222 6.13 -10.13 -5.08
CA ARG A 222 5.06 -10.83 -5.82
C ARG A 222 3.69 -10.40 -5.34
N ALA A 223 3.54 -10.20 -4.03
CA ALA A 223 2.30 -9.75 -3.39
C ALA A 223 1.91 -8.33 -3.83
N GLY A 224 2.84 -7.37 -3.81
CA GLY A 224 2.60 -5.99 -4.23
C GLY A 224 2.21 -5.91 -5.70
N ARG A 225 2.94 -6.61 -6.59
CA ARG A 225 2.60 -6.66 -8.02
C ARG A 225 1.26 -7.33 -8.29
N TRP A 226 0.93 -8.39 -7.55
CA TRP A 226 -0.35 -9.05 -7.69
C TRP A 226 -1.50 -8.13 -7.26
N LEU A 227 -1.39 -7.47 -6.12
CA LEU A 227 -2.38 -6.51 -5.62
C LEU A 227 -2.57 -5.34 -6.60
N ALA A 228 -1.50 -4.73 -7.09
CA ALA A 228 -1.57 -3.62 -8.03
C ALA A 228 -2.36 -3.99 -9.30
N LYS A 229 -2.28 -5.25 -9.75
CA LYS A 229 -2.98 -5.75 -10.93
C LYS A 229 -4.43 -6.16 -10.64
N ASN A 230 -4.70 -6.76 -9.48
CA ASN A 230 -5.91 -7.54 -9.26
C ASN A 230 -6.88 -6.94 -8.24
N ALA A 231 -6.43 -6.10 -7.29
CA ALA A 231 -7.25 -5.63 -6.17
C ALA A 231 -8.57 -4.97 -6.62
N GLN A 232 -8.54 -4.26 -7.74
CA GLN A 232 -9.72 -3.62 -8.33
C GLN A 232 -10.86 -4.61 -8.67
N ASN A 233 -10.55 -5.86 -9.00
CA ASN A 233 -11.53 -6.90 -9.30
C ASN A 233 -12.33 -7.34 -8.06
N TYR A 234 -11.82 -7.01 -6.88
CA TYR A 234 -12.39 -7.33 -5.58
C TYR A 234 -12.94 -6.11 -4.84
N GLY A 235 -13.01 -4.95 -5.51
CA GLY A 235 -13.56 -3.74 -4.94
C GLY A 235 -12.56 -2.90 -4.15
N PHE A 236 -11.27 -3.14 -4.29
CA PHE A 236 -10.20 -2.37 -3.63
C PHE A 236 -9.43 -1.49 -4.62
N ILE A 237 -9.03 -0.32 -4.18
CA ILE A 237 -8.13 0.57 -4.92
C ILE A 237 -6.84 0.79 -4.12
N LEU A 238 -5.72 1.00 -4.83
CA LEU A 238 -4.51 1.56 -4.24
C LEU A 238 -4.78 3.01 -3.83
N ARG A 239 -4.72 3.29 -2.54
CA ARG A 239 -5.21 4.57 -2.00
C ARG A 239 -4.24 5.73 -2.17
N PHE A 240 -2.95 5.49 -2.03
CA PHE A 240 -1.89 6.50 -2.10
C PHE A 240 -0.89 6.16 -3.20
N PRO A 241 -1.23 6.42 -4.48
CA PRO A 241 -0.40 6.05 -5.62
C PRO A 241 0.87 6.89 -5.72
N LYS A 242 1.88 6.35 -6.38
CA LYS A 242 3.16 7.03 -6.63
C LYS A 242 2.95 8.34 -7.39
N GLY A 243 3.61 9.40 -6.93
CA GLY A 243 3.51 10.73 -7.55
C GLY A 243 2.25 11.52 -7.21
N GLN A 244 1.35 11.01 -6.37
CA GLN A 244 0.08 11.68 -6.02
C GLN A 244 0.10 12.36 -4.65
N GLN A 245 1.27 12.54 -4.04
CA GLN A 245 1.40 13.17 -2.71
C GLN A 245 0.82 14.59 -2.65
N ALA A 246 0.94 15.37 -3.72
CA ALA A 246 0.38 16.71 -3.80
C ALA A 246 -1.16 16.72 -3.74
N VAL A 247 -1.81 15.60 -4.06
CA VAL A 247 -3.27 15.45 -4.01
C VAL A 247 -3.70 14.77 -2.72
N THR A 248 -3.04 13.67 -2.33
CA THR A 248 -3.47 12.85 -1.20
C THR A 248 -2.88 13.29 0.14
N GLY A 249 -1.75 14.03 0.11
CA GLY A 249 -1.00 14.45 1.30
C GLY A 249 -0.07 13.38 1.88
N TYR A 250 -0.08 12.14 1.35
CA TYR A 250 0.73 11.02 1.84
C TYR A 250 1.75 10.56 0.80
N LEU A 251 2.85 10.00 1.28
CA LEU A 251 3.82 9.32 0.44
C LEU A 251 3.18 8.10 -0.24
N PHE A 252 3.86 7.59 -1.26
CA PHE A 252 3.45 6.35 -1.91
C PHE A 252 3.38 5.18 -0.91
N GLU A 253 2.24 4.49 -0.88
CA GLU A 253 1.99 3.38 0.03
C GLU A 253 1.47 2.16 -0.75
N PRO A 254 2.36 1.33 -1.35
CA PRO A 254 1.97 0.18 -2.18
C PRO A 254 1.22 -0.92 -1.39
N TRP A 255 1.18 -0.84 -0.08
CA TRP A 255 0.50 -1.77 0.83
C TRP A 255 -0.92 -1.31 1.19
N HIS A 256 -1.25 0.00 1.08
CA HIS A 256 -2.49 0.58 1.59
C HIS A 256 -3.60 0.55 0.54
N TYR A 257 -4.61 -0.28 0.78
CA TYR A 257 -5.77 -0.45 -0.10
C TYR A 257 -7.05 -0.03 0.58
N ARG A 258 -7.89 0.71 -0.17
CA ARG A 258 -9.21 1.16 0.25
C ARG A 258 -10.30 0.37 -0.47
N TYR A 259 -11.24 -0.19 0.29
CA TYR A 259 -12.45 -0.83 -0.22
C TYR A 259 -13.50 0.21 -0.61
N LEU A 260 -14.03 0.07 -1.82
CA LEU A 260 -15.12 0.88 -2.37
C LEU A 260 -16.33 0.03 -2.81
N GLY A 261 -16.22 -1.30 -2.76
CA GLY A 261 -17.17 -2.20 -3.42
C GLY A 261 -16.92 -2.30 -4.93
N LYS A 262 -17.38 -3.39 -5.55
CA LYS A 262 -17.06 -3.68 -6.96
C LYS A 262 -17.59 -2.62 -7.92
N ASP A 263 -18.84 -2.17 -7.75
CA ASP A 263 -19.46 -1.22 -8.67
C ASP A 263 -18.78 0.15 -8.65
N LEU A 264 -18.49 0.66 -7.45
CA LEU A 264 -17.83 1.96 -7.32
C LEU A 264 -16.38 1.89 -7.80
N THR A 265 -15.69 0.78 -7.54
CA THR A 265 -14.32 0.53 -8.03
C THR A 265 -14.29 0.44 -9.57
N ALA A 266 -15.25 -0.24 -10.18
CA ALA A 266 -15.36 -0.27 -11.66
C ALA A 266 -15.54 1.13 -12.24
N ARG A 267 -16.37 1.98 -11.59
CA ARG A 267 -16.54 3.38 -11.99
C ARG A 267 -15.28 4.22 -11.74
N TYR A 268 -14.56 3.98 -10.66
CA TYR A 268 -13.28 4.61 -10.38
C TYR A 268 -12.28 4.32 -11.51
N VAL A 269 -12.09 3.06 -11.86
CA VAL A 269 -11.20 2.63 -12.96
C VAL A 269 -11.63 3.22 -14.30
N ALA A 270 -12.92 3.15 -14.64
CA ALA A 270 -13.45 3.69 -15.88
C ALA A 270 -13.32 5.22 -15.99
N SER A 271 -13.26 5.95 -14.86
CA SER A 271 -13.11 7.39 -14.84
C SER A 271 -11.70 7.87 -15.21
N GLY A 272 -10.70 7.01 -15.14
CA GLY A 272 -9.29 7.35 -15.31
C GLY A 272 -8.72 8.24 -14.19
N ALA A 273 -9.43 8.38 -13.06
CA ALA A 273 -8.93 9.13 -11.91
C ALA A 273 -7.73 8.42 -11.27
N ASN A 274 -6.71 9.18 -10.87
CA ASN A 274 -5.53 8.63 -10.21
C ASN A 274 -5.71 8.52 -8.69
N THR A 275 -6.63 9.29 -8.12
CA THR A 275 -6.87 9.33 -6.66
C THR A 275 -8.36 9.31 -6.35
N LEU A 276 -8.69 8.92 -5.12
CA LEU A 276 -10.07 8.95 -4.65
C LEU A 276 -10.60 10.40 -4.57
N GLU A 277 -9.74 11.36 -4.25
CA GLU A 277 -10.04 12.80 -4.27
C GLU A 277 -10.50 13.26 -5.66
N GLU A 278 -9.75 12.91 -6.71
CA GLU A 278 -10.12 13.24 -8.09
C GLU A 278 -11.44 12.58 -8.51
N PHE A 279 -11.62 11.32 -8.16
CA PHE A 279 -12.82 10.56 -8.50
C PHE A 279 -14.07 11.16 -7.86
N LEU A 280 -13.99 11.55 -6.58
CA LEU A 280 -15.10 12.13 -5.83
C LEU A 280 -15.22 13.64 -6.01
N GLY A 281 -14.29 14.27 -6.75
CA GLY A 281 -14.34 15.71 -7.06
C GLY A 281 -14.16 16.63 -5.84
N THR A 282 -13.36 16.20 -4.86
CA THR A 282 -13.21 16.93 -3.58
C THR A 282 -12.06 17.92 -3.54
N GLY A 283 -11.22 17.93 -4.57
CA GLY A 283 -9.97 18.68 -4.58
C GLY A 283 -8.85 18.01 -3.79
N ALA A 284 -7.66 18.56 -3.87
CA ALA A 284 -6.47 18.07 -3.19
C ALA A 284 -6.51 18.30 -1.67
N ALA A 285 -5.85 17.43 -0.93
CA ALA A 285 -5.69 17.46 0.52
C ALA A 285 -4.21 17.30 0.93
N PRO A 286 -3.29 18.17 0.45
CA PRO A 286 -1.86 17.99 0.64
C PRO A 286 -1.43 18.13 2.10
N ASP A 287 -2.18 18.89 2.89
CA ASP A 287 -1.93 19.16 4.30
C ASP A 287 -3.23 19.33 5.08
N TYR A 288 -3.14 19.38 6.39
CA TYR A 288 -4.27 19.60 7.29
C TYR A 288 -4.79 21.03 7.17
N ALA A 289 -6.11 21.19 7.28
CA ALA A 289 -6.71 22.49 7.38
C ALA A 289 -6.12 23.26 8.59
N SER A 290 -5.70 24.51 8.36
CA SER A 290 -5.16 25.42 9.36
C SER A 290 -6.26 25.93 10.29
#